data_b7c19aaeb9deda17ddb288e12def2a2a
#
_entry.id   b7c19aaeb9deda17ddb288e12def2a2a
#
_cell.length_a   1.000
_cell.length_b   1.000
_cell.length_c   1.000
_cell.angle_alpha   90.00
_cell.angle_beta   90.00
_cell.angle_gamma   90.00
#
_symmetry.space_group_name_H-M   'P 1'
#
loop_
_entity.id
_entity.type
_entity.pdbx_description
1 polymer ?
#
loop_
_entity_poly.entity_id
_entity_poly.type
_entity_poly.pdbx_seq_one_letter_code
_entity_poly.pdbx_strand_id
1 'polypeptide(L)'
;MNERNKNNLLNLRRAQLTKAAYKVVAQKGYNDFTIKDIAEEAGLSTGLVHYYFKNKEDLLFKLLKEMNANLKEQLNKALMVLTEPKDKLLAFCDEAFALLDREKAYFYVLIDFWARINHDTRIRQANVKLFQSYRDEIAAIIKEGMAKGVFMVVDVKLTSVIIISLIQGTILQYVIDNEVFNYREMKMNIKEQILSIVIKGK
;
A
#
# COMPACT_ATOMS: atom_id res chain seq x y z
N MET A 1 12.70 26.33 -24.80
CA MET A 1 12.36 24.99 -24.26
C MET A 1 10.88 25.00 -23.96
N ASN A 2 10.09 24.16 -24.63
CA ASN A 2 8.61 24.18 -24.57
C ASN A 2 8.16 23.82 -23.12
N GLU A 3 7.14 24.49 -22.57
CA GLU A 3 6.61 24.24 -21.20
C GLU A 3 6.31 22.77 -20.94
N ARG A 4 5.84 22.04 -21.97
CA ARG A 4 5.58 20.59 -21.92
C ARG A 4 6.85 19.78 -21.64
N ASN A 5 8.00 20.15 -22.23
CA ASN A 5 9.29 19.50 -21.99
C ASN A 5 9.83 19.81 -20.58
N LYS A 6 9.59 21.03 -20.09
CA LYS A 6 9.99 21.42 -18.72
C LYS A 6 9.19 20.64 -17.68
N ASN A 7 7.87 20.48 -17.85
CA ASN A 7 7.03 19.70 -16.95
C ASN A 7 7.38 18.21 -16.98
N ASN A 8 7.69 17.64 -18.14
CA ASN A 8 8.15 16.24 -18.23
C ASN A 8 9.48 16.03 -17.50
N LEU A 9 10.43 16.92 -17.64
CA LEU A 9 11.71 16.82 -16.92
C LEU A 9 11.54 16.96 -15.42
N LEU A 10 10.66 17.86 -14.96
CA LEU A 10 10.32 18.02 -13.55
C LEU A 10 9.72 16.73 -12.96
N ASN A 11 8.78 16.10 -13.68
CA ASN A 11 8.16 14.86 -13.25
C ASN A 11 9.15 13.69 -13.22
N LEU A 12 10.03 13.58 -14.22
CA LEU A 12 11.09 12.56 -14.24
C LEU A 12 12.07 12.72 -13.05
N ARG A 13 12.50 13.94 -12.75
CA ARG A 13 13.37 14.21 -11.60
C ARG A 13 12.68 13.92 -10.26
N ARG A 14 11.40 14.27 -10.17
CA ARG A 14 10.61 13.95 -8.98
C ARG A 14 10.52 12.43 -8.77
N ALA A 15 10.20 11.67 -9.80
CA ALA A 15 10.13 10.20 -9.73
C ALA A 15 11.50 9.59 -9.37
N GLN A 16 12.59 10.09 -9.95
CA GLN A 16 13.95 9.68 -9.62
C GLN A 16 14.25 9.90 -8.12
N LEU A 17 13.92 11.07 -7.59
CA LEU A 17 14.12 11.41 -6.18
C LEU A 17 13.22 10.59 -5.25
N THR A 18 11.96 10.35 -5.61
CA THR A 18 11.06 9.51 -4.81
C THR A 18 11.56 8.06 -4.74
N LYS A 19 12.05 7.52 -5.87
CA LYS A 19 12.65 6.18 -5.91
C LYS A 19 13.91 6.08 -5.04
N ALA A 20 14.77 7.07 -5.10
CA ALA A 20 15.97 7.15 -4.25
C ALA A 20 15.58 7.28 -2.76
N ALA A 21 14.60 8.14 -2.44
CA ALA A 21 14.09 8.30 -1.09
C ALA A 21 13.53 6.99 -0.53
N TYR A 22 12.73 6.27 -1.32
CA TYR A 22 12.21 4.96 -0.94
C TYR A 22 13.34 3.99 -0.56
N LYS A 23 14.35 3.87 -1.42
CA LYS A 23 15.48 2.95 -1.20
C LYS A 23 16.28 3.33 0.05
N VAL A 24 16.58 4.62 0.23
CA VAL A 24 17.33 5.11 1.38
C VAL A 24 16.56 4.92 2.68
N VAL A 25 15.27 5.26 2.71
CA VAL A 25 14.42 5.07 3.90
C VAL A 25 14.26 3.59 4.24
N ALA A 26 14.11 2.73 3.24
CA ALA A 26 14.03 1.28 3.44
C ALA A 26 15.32 0.67 4.05
N GLN A 27 16.48 1.26 3.75
CA GLN A 27 17.78 0.78 4.24
C GLN A 27 18.18 1.36 5.60
N LYS A 28 17.93 2.66 5.81
CA LYS A 28 18.40 3.40 7.00
C LYS A 28 17.29 3.62 8.04
N GLY A 29 16.04 3.42 7.69
CA GLY A 29 14.89 3.81 8.50
C GLY A 29 14.63 5.33 8.48
N TYR A 30 13.49 5.70 9.04
CA TYR A 30 13.02 7.09 9.02
C TYR A 30 13.95 8.06 9.77
N ASN A 31 14.51 7.65 10.90
CA ASN A 31 15.25 8.56 11.77
C ASN A 31 16.66 8.88 11.24
N ASP A 32 17.31 7.90 10.64
CA ASP A 32 18.76 7.93 10.36
C ASP A 32 19.11 8.39 8.95
N PHE A 33 18.15 8.53 8.03
CA PHE A 33 18.46 9.06 6.71
C PHE A 33 18.59 10.59 6.69
N THR A 34 19.38 11.10 5.77
CA THR A 34 19.56 12.52 5.51
C THR A 34 19.18 12.90 4.07
N ILE A 35 18.95 14.18 3.81
CA ILE A 35 18.75 14.68 2.43
C ILE A 35 19.98 14.43 1.56
N LYS A 36 21.17 14.41 2.16
CA LYS A 36 22.41 14.09 1.46
C LYS A 36 22.44 12.66 0.95
N ASP A 37 22.00 11.71 1.77
CA ASP A 37 21.89 10.29 1.36
C ASP A 37 20.99 10.11 0.14
N ILE A 38 19.87 10.83 0.10
CA ILE A 38 18.94 10.79 -1.03
C ILE A 38 19.55 11.42 -2.28
N ALA A 39 20.26 12.53 -2.12
CA ALA A 39 20.95 13.18 -3.22
C ALA A 39 22.03 12.27 -3.84
N GLU A 40 22.82 11.60 -3.00
CA GLU A 40 23.83 10.62 -3.39
C GLU A 40 23.22 9.42 -4.12
N GLU A 41 22.17 8.80 -3.55
CA GLU A 41 21.46 7.67 -4.16
C GLU A 41 20.80 8.06 -5.49
N ALA A 42 20.29 9.28 -5.61
CA ALA A 42 19.69 9.78 -6.84
C ALA A 42 20.72 10.23 -7.90
N GLY A 43 22.01 10.37 -7.54
CA GLY A 43 23.03 10.99 -8.40
C GLY A 43 22.75 12.45 -8.70
N LEU A 44 22.20 13.21 -7.74
CA LEU A 44 21.77 14.59 -7.86
C LEU A 44 22.39 15.45 -6.75
N SER A 45 22.38 16.78 -6.92
CA SER A 45 22.83 17.68 -5.86
C SER A 45 21.80 17.82 -4.74
N THR A 46 22.25 18.07 -3.51
CA THR A 46 21.38 18.38 -2.37
C THR A 46 20.50 19.61 -2.61
N GLY A 47 21.03 20.62 -3.33
CA GLY A 47 20.28 21.81 -3.74
C GLY A 47 19.07 21.45 -4.62
N LEU A 48 19.23 20.46 -5.52
CA LEU A 48 18.12 19.99 -6.34
C LEU A 48 17.08 19.24 -5.51
N VAL A 49 17.48 18.45 -4.51
CA VAL A 49 16.54 17.81 -3.58
C VAL A 49 15.71 18.86 -2.85
N HIS A 50 16.33 19.91 -2.31
CA HIS A 50 15.65 21.02 -1.65
C HIS A 50 14.74 21.84 -2.58
N TYR A 51 15.02 21.88 -3.86
CA TYR A 51 14.11 22.49 -4.85
C TYR A 51 12.78 21.74 -4.96
N TYR A 52 12.81 20.40 -4.85
CA TYR A 52 11.61 19.55 -4.97
C TYR A 52 10.87 19.32 -3.64
N PHE A 53 11.59 19.32 -2.52
CA PHE A 53 11.08 18.99 -1.21
C PHE A 53 11.52 20.04 -0.19
N LYS A 54 10.55 20.60 0.51
CA LYS A 54 10.79 21.69 1.47
C LYS A 54 11.67 21.25 2.66
N ASN A 55 11.47 20.01 3.11
CA ASN A 55 12.17 19.40 4.23
C ASN A 55 12.00 17.86 4.15
N LYS A 56 12.56 17.15 5.13
CA LYS A 56 12.50 15.70 5.27
C LYS A 56 11.04 15.19 5.37
N GLU A 57 10.21 15.89 6.11
CA GLU A 57 8.79 15.55 6.30
C GLU A 57 7.99 15.68 5.00
N ASP A 58 8.22 16.74 4.22
CA ASP A 58 7.57 16.95 2.92
C ASP A 58 7.96 15.85 1.92
N LEU A 59 9.23 15.46 1.91
CA LEU A 59 9.72 14.36 1.08
C LEU A 59 9.02 13.06 1.44
N LEU A 60 8.96 12.72 2.72
CA LEU A 60 8.34 11.49 3.19
C LEU A 60 6.83 11.46 2.95
N PHE A 61 6.15 12.58 3.15
CA PHE A 61 4.73 12.66 2.83
C PHE A 61 4.47 12.41 1.34
N LYS A 62 5.30 12.97 0.46
CA LYS A 62 5.19 12.74 -0.99
C LYS A 62 5.53 11.30 -1.36
N LEU A 63 6.54 10.71 -0.71
CA LEU A 63 6.88 9.29 -0.87
C LEU A 63 5.69 8.40 -0.50
N LEU A 64 5.09 8.59 0.67
CA LEU A 64 3.91 7.83 1.11
C LEU A 64 2.75 7.96 0.12
N LYS A 65 2.50 9.18 -0.36
CA LYS A 65 1.44 9.43 -1.34
C LYS A 65 1.66 8.67 -2.65
N GLU A 66 2.90 8.63 -3.13
CA GLU A 66 3.27 7.92 -4.36
C GLU A 66 3.20 6.41 -4.17
N MET A 67 3.71 5.88 -3.05
CA MET A 67 3.57 4.47 -2.69
C MET A 67 2.10 4.04 -2.68
N ASN A 68 1.23 4.82 -2.04
CA ASN A 68 -0.20 4.53 -1.97
C ASN A 68 -0.88 4.59 -3.35
N ALA A 69 -0.48 5.52 -4.22
CA ALA A 69 -1.01 5.63 -5.57
C ALA A 69 -0.62 4.43 -6.44
N ASN A 70 0.63 3.98 -6.35
CA ASN A 70 1.13 2.82 -7.09
C ASN A 70 0.40 1.53 -6.67
N LEU A 71 0.18 1.34 -5.36
CA LEU A 71 -0.58 0.19 -4.86
C LEU A 71 -2.00 0.16 -5.40
N LYS A 72 -2.68 1.31 -5.35
CA LYS A 72 -4.05 1.43 -5.87
C LYS A 72 -4.11 1.13 -7.37
N GLU A 73 -3.13 1.59 -8.14
CA GLU A 73 -3.05 1.32 -9.58
C GLU A 73 -2.86 -0.18 -9.86
N GLN A 74 -1.97 -0.86 -9.12
CA GLN A 74 -1.74 -2.29 -9.26
C GLN A 74 -3.01 -3.10 -8.92
N LEU A 75 -3.66 -2.78 -7.81
CA LEU A 75 -4.91 -3.40 -7.41
C LEU A 75 -6.00 -3.21 -8.47
N ASN A 76 -6.20 -1.99 -8.95
CA ASN A 76 -7.18 -1.72 -10.00
C ASN A 76 -6.92 -2.54 -11.27
N LYS A 77 -5.66 -2.64 -11.71
CA LYS A 77 -5.29 -3.46 -12.88
C LYS A 77 -5.64 -4.94 -12.68
N ALA A 78 -5.38 -5.48 -11.49
CA ALA A 78 -5.70 -6.86 -11.17
C ALA A 78 -7.21 -7.13 -11.15
N LEU A 79 -8.01 -6.18 -10.65
CA LEU A 79 -9.46 -6.33 -10.52
C LEU A 79 -10.22 -6.09 -11.84
N MET A 80 -9.73 -5.18 -12.71
CA MET A 80 -10.43 -4.79 -13.95
C MET A 80 -10.66 -5.93 -14.94
N VAL A 81 -9.83 -6.97 -14.92
CA VAL A 81 -9.93 -8.12 -15.83
C VAL A 81 -10.85 -9.22 -15.31
N LEU A 82 -11.38 -9.08 -14.09
CA LEU A 82 -12.18 -10.09 -13.41
C LEU A 82 -13.65 -9.68 -13.41
N THR A 83 -14.54 -10.66 -13.62
CA THR A 83 -16.00 -10.46 -13.64
C THR A 83 -16.69 -11.03 -12.40
N GLU A 84 -16.15 -12.12 -11.84
CA GLU A 84 -16.77 -12.82 -10.73
C GLU A 84 -16.37 -12.22 -9.37
N PRO A 85 -17.33 -11.90 -8.47
CA PRO A 85 -17.05 -11.30 -7.17
C PRO A 85 -16.10 -12.12 -6.30
N LYS A 86 -16.21 -13.45 -6.36
CA LYS A 86 -15.29 -14.35 -5.65
C LYS A 86 -13.85 -14.18 -6.12
N ASP A 87 -13.64 -14.12 -7.42
CA ASP A 87 -12.30 -13.98 -7.99
C ASP A 87 -11.71 -12.59 -7.70
N LYS A 88 -12.53 -11.54 -7.74
CA LYS A 88 -12.14 -10.19 -7.32
C LYS A 88 -11.69 -10.15 -5.86
N LEU A 89 -12.45 -10.80 -4.96
CA LEU A 89 -12.09 -10.85 -3.54
C LEU A 89 -10.77 -11.60 -3.31
N LEU A 90 -10.58 -12.74 -3.98
CA LEU A 90 -9.33 -13.49 -3.93
C LEU A 90 -8.16 -12.72 -4.51
N ALA A 91 -8.35 -12.04 -5.66
CA ALA A 91 -7.31 -11.19 -6.27
C ALA A 91 -6.93 -10.01 -5.38
N PHE A 92 -7.89 -9.39 -4.67
CA PHE A 92 -7.59 -8.38 -3.66
C PHE A 92 -6.64 -8.91 -2.59
N CYS A 93 -6.91 -10.11 -2.06
CA CYS A 93 -6.05 -10.77 -1.08
C CYS A 93 -4.67 -11.09 -1.68
N ASP A 94 -4.64 -11.65 -2.89
CA ASP A 94 -3.41 -12.03 -3.56
C ASP A 94 -2.50 -10.83 -3.83
N GLU A 95 -3.04 -9.68 -4.26
CA GLU A 95 -2.26 -8.46 -4.46
C GLU A 95 -1.67 -7.92 -3.15
N ALA A 96 -2.44 -7.95 -2.05
CA ALA A 96 -1.95 -7.53 -0.75
C ALA A 96 -0.78 -8.41 -0.25
N PHE A 97 -0.89 -9.73 -0.40
CA PHE A 97 0.17 -10.66 -0.02
C PHE A 97 1.37 -10.63 -1.00
N ALA A 98 1.11 -10.52 -2.31
CA ALA A 98 2.17 -10.45 -3.32
C ALA A 98 3.06 -9.20 -3.16
N LEU A 99 2.53 -8.13 -2.59
CA LEU A 99 3.33 -6.95 -2.26
C LEU A 99 4.47 -7.28 -1.29
N LEU A 100 4.22 -8.10 -0.28
CA LEU A 100 5.27 -8.53 0.64
C LEU A 100 6.33 -9.40 -0.05
N ASP A 101 5.92 -10.28 -0.96
CA ASP A 101 6.84 -11.10 -1.75
C ASP A 101 7.72 -10.25 -2.69
N ARG A 102 7.14 -9.20 -3.29
CA ARG A 102 7.84 -8.32 -4.24
C ARG A 102 8.71 -7.26 -3.57
N GLU A 103 8.22 -6.67 -2.48
CA GLU A 103 8.81 -5.48 -1.87
C GLU A 103 8.73 -5.50 -0.33
N LYS A 104 9.43 -6.44 0.32
CA LYS A 104 9.45 -6.52 1.79
C LYS A 104 9.80 -5.18 2.45
N ALA A 105 10.71 -4.42 1.85
CA ALA A 105 11.13 -3.10 2.31
C ALA A 105 9.97 -2.08 2.39
N TYR A 106 8.93 -2.24 1.57
CA TYR A 106 7.73 -1.41 1.63
C TYR A 106 7.08 -1.41 3.01
N PHE A 107 6.99 -2.58 3.64
CA PHE A 107 6.34 -2.70 4.94
C PHE A 107 7.16 -2.08 6.06
N TYR A 108 8.49 -2.12 5.99
CA TYR A 108 9.35 -1.40 6.94
C TYR A 108 9.13 0.11 6.85
N VAL A 109 9.11 0.65 5.63
CA VAL A 109 8.82 2.07 5.38
C VAL A 109 7.40 2.43 5.87
N LEU A 110 6.43 1.54 5.66
CA LEU A 110 5.04 1.76 6.10
C LEU A 110 4.91 1.77 7.63
N ILE A 111 5.62 0.90 8.33
CA ILE A 111 5.66 0.87 9.80
C ILE A 111 6.25 2.18 10.34
N ASP A 112 7.34 2.68 9.75
CA ASP A 112 7.92 3.98 10.10
C ASP A 112 6.91 5.13 9.91
N PHE A 113 6.10 5.09 8.84
CA PHE A 113 5.03 6.07 8.66
C PHE A 113 3.92 5.93 9.70
N TRP A 114 3.53 4.71 10.07
CA TRP A 114 2.50 4.49 11.10
C TRP A 114 2.94 5.00 12.46
N ALA A 115 4.19 4.85 12.83
CA ALA A 115 4.74 5.41 14.07
C ALA A 115 4.60 6.94 14.15
N ARG A 116 4.42 7.63 13.01
CA ARG A 116 4.29 9.09 12.94
C ARG A 116 2.86 9.60 12.81
N ILE A 117 1.87 8.74 12.76
CA ILE A 117 0.45 9.12 12.62
C ILE A 117 0.00 10.13 13.69
N ASN A 118 0.56 10.02 14.91
CA ASN A 118 0.23 10.93 16.01
C ASN A 118 0.98 12.26 15.95
N HIS A 119 2.01 12.38 15.12
CA HIS A 119 2.90 13.54 15.04
C HIS A 119 2.75 14.36 13.74
N ASP A 120 2.19 13.77 12.68
CA ASP A 120 1.96 14.47 11.41
C ASP A 120 0.53 14.17 10.89
N THR A 121 -0.29 15.21 10.91
CA THR A 121 -1.70 15.14 10.46
C THR A 121 -1.84 14.80 8.98
N ARG A 122 -0.86 15.16 8.13
CA ARG A 122 -0.85 14.85 6.70
C ARG A 122 -0.62 13.36 6.48
N ILE A 123 0.31 12.75 7.23
CA ILE A 123 0.57 11.31 7.23
C ILE A 123 -0.69 10.56 7.70
N ARG A 124 -1.30 11.02 8.80
CA ARG A 124 -2.57 10.47 9.28
C ARG A 124 -3.66 10.50 8.21
N GLN A 125 -3.89 11.65 7.59
CA GLN A 125 -4.91 11.81 6.55
C GLN A 125 -4.62 10.96 5.30
N ALA A 126 -3.35 10.81 4.90
CA ALA A 126 -2.98 9.95 3.79
C ALA A 126 -3.31 8.48 4.09
N ASN A 127 -3.02 8.00 5.30
CA ASN A 127 -3.39 6.65 5.73
C ASN A 127 -4.91 6.46 5.85
N VAL A 128 -5.65 7.44 6.40
CA VAL A 128 -7.12 7.39 6.45
C VAL A 128 -7.69 7.22 5.04
N LYS A 129 -7.22 7.99 4.06
CA LYS A 129 -7.66 7.87 2.67
C LYS A 129 -7.31 6.51 2.04
N LEU A 130 -6.13 5.98 2.33
CA LEU A 130 -5.71 4.67 1.84
C LEU A 130 -6.63 3.58 2.38
N PHE A 131 -6.81 3.51 3.71
CA PHE A 131 -7.69 2.52 4.33
C PHE A 131 -9.15 2.67 3.89
N GLN A 132 -9.61 3.90 3.70
CA GLN A 132 -10.94 4.14 3.15
C GLN A 132 -11.07 3.55 1.74
N SER A 133 -10.07 3.77 0.87
CA SER A 133 -10.12 3.22 -0.48
C SER A 133 -10.14 1.68 -0.51
N TYR A 134 -9.44 1.02 0.40
CA TYR A 134 -9.50 -0.45 0.51
C TYR A 134 -10.86 -0.95 1.00
N ARG A 135 -11.45 -0.26 2.01
CA ARG A 135 -12.81 -0.59 2.49
C ARG A 135 -13.85 -0.40 1.40
N ASP A 136 -13.76 0.68 0.63
CA ASP A 136 -14.69 0.97 -0.46
C ASP A 136 -14.60 -0.08 -1.56
N GLU A 137 -13.39 -0.54 -1.92
CA GLU A 137 -13.18 -1.59 -2.91
C GLU A 137 -13.79 -2.92 -2.45
N ILE A 138 -13.46 -3.38 -1.24
CA ILE A 138 -14.03 -4.61 -0.67
C ILE A 138 -15.55 -4.50 -0.54
N ALA A 139 -16.06 -3.33 -0.10
CA ALA A 139 -17.49 -3.09 0.00
C ALA A 139 -18.20 -3.20 -1.36
N ALA A 140 -17.58 -2.70 -2.43
CA ALA A 140 -18.12 -2.82 -3.79
C ALA A 140 -18.16 -4.29 -4.22
N ILE A 141 -17.10 -5.06 -4.00
CA ILE A 141 -17.05 -6.51 -4.30
C ILE A 141 -18.10 -7.29 -3.52
N ILE A 142 -18.25 -7.01 -2.23
CA ILE A 142 -19.26 -7.68 -1.38
C ILE A 142 -20.66 -7.37 -1.87
N LYS A 143 -20.99 -6.10 -2.14
CA LYS A 143 -22.30 -5.69 -2.67
C LYS A 143 -22.62 -6.36 -4.01
N GLU A 144 -21.66 -6.41 -4.91
CA GLU A 144 -21.79 -7.10 -6.20
C GLU A 144 -22.08 -8.60 -5.99
N GLY A 145 -21.33 -9.26 -5.08
CA GLY A 145 -21.50 -10.67 -4.77
C GLY A 145 -22.86 -10.99 -4.14
N MET A 146 -23.36 -10.13 -3.24
CA MET A 146 -24.69 -10.24 -2.66
C MET A 146 -25.79 -10.06 -3.73
N ALA A 147 -25.64 -9.06 -4.61
CA ALA A 147 -26.60 -8.80 -5.69
C ALA A 147 -26.68 -9.95 -6.71
N LYS A 148 -25.56 -10.62 -6.98
CA LYS A 148 -25.48 -11.81 -7.84
C LYS A 148 -25.89 -13.13 -7.12
N GLY A 149 -26.18 -13.10 -5.82
CA GLY A 149 -26.46 -14.30 -5.02
C GLY A 149 -25.26 -15.22 -4.79
N VAL A 150 -24.05 -14.76 -5.11
CA VAL A 150 -22.79 -15.49 -4.89
C VAL A 150 -22.35 -15.41 -3.43
N PHE A 151 -22.60 -14.26 -2.79
CA PHE A 151 -22.32 -14.04 -1.38
C PHE A 151 -23.62 -14.01 -0.56
N MET A 152 -23.52 -14.46 0.68
CA MET A 152 -24.62 -14.33 1.64
C MET A 152 -24.78 -12.86 2.09
N VAL A 153 -25.94 -12.54 2.63
CA VAL A 153 -26.20 -11.19 3.18
C VAL A 153 -25.38 -10.99 4.45
N VAL A 154 -24.52 -9.97 4.43
CA VAL A 154 -23.64 -9.59 5.54
C VAL A 154 -23.69 -8.08 5.78
N ASP A 155 -23.23 -7.64 6.96
CA ASP A 155 -22.92 -6.23 7.18
C ASP A 155 -21.67 -5.85 6.37
N VAL A 156 -21.88 -5.13 5.27
CA VAL A 156 -20.83 -4.77 4.31
C VAL A 156 -19.72 -3.96 4.97
N LYS A 157 -20.04 -3.01 5.85
CA LYS A 157 -19.06 -2.15 6.52
C LYS A 157 -18.20 -2.95 7.49
N LEU A 158 -18.82 -3.72 8.36
CA LEU A 158 -18.14 -4.57 9.33
C LEU A 158 -17.26 -5.60 8.62
N THR A 159 -17.81 -6.30 7.63
CA THR A 159 -17.12 -7.34 6.88
C THR A 159 -15.89 -6.77 6.14
N SER A 160 -16.00 -5.58 5.54
CA SER A 160 -14.85 -4.93 4.90
C SER A 160 -13.72 -4.63 5.90
N VAL A 161 -14.06 -4.19 7.10
CA VAL A 161 -13.05 -3.94 8.17
C VAL A 161 -12.39 -5.26 8.60
N ILE A 162 -13.17 -6.32 8.82
CA ILE A 162 -12.66 -7.64 9.23
C ILE A 162 -11.69 -8.21 8.19
N ILE A 163 -12.06 -8.17 6.91
CA ILE A 163 -11.20 -8.67 5.81
C ILE A 163 -9.86 -7.94 5.78
N ILE A 164 -9.88 -6.60 5.86
CA ILE A 164 -8.65 -5.81 5.88
C ILE A 164 -7.81 -6.15 7.13
N SER A 165 -8.44 -6.30 8.29
CA SER A 165 -7.75 -6.61 9.54
C SER A 165 -7.07 -7.99 9.49
N LEU A 166 -7.71 -9.00 8.91
CA LEU A 166 -7.11 -10.33 8.71
C LEU A 166 -5.87 -10.26 7.82
N ILE A 167 -5.96 -9.59 6.68
CA ILE A 167 -4.83 -9.43 5.75
C ILE A 167 -3.69 -8.67 6.41
N GLN A 168 -3.98 -7.50 6.98
CA GLN A 168 -2.95 -6.63 7.56
C GLN A 168 -2.32 -7.22 8.80
N GLY A 169 -3.13 -7.81 9.70
CA GLY A 169 -2.61 -8.47 10.89
C GLY A 169 -1.68 -9.61 10.55
N THR A 170 -2.03 -10.42 9.55
CA THR A 170 -1.17 -11.51 9.05
C THR A 170 0.15 -10.99 8.50
N ILE A 171 0.10 -9.98 7.62
CA ILE A 171 1.30 -9.36 7.05
C ILE A 171 2.17 -8.74 8.14
N LEU A 172 1.59 -7.97 9.06
CA LEU A 172 2.32 -7.31 10.13
C LEU A 172 3.05 -8.30 11.04
N GLN A 173 2.38 -9.39 11.47
CA GLN A 173 3.00 -10.42 12.27
C GLN A 173 4.19 -11.06 11.55
N TYR A 174 4.05 -11.39 10.27
CA TYR A 174 5.13 -11.97 9.48
C TYR A 174 6.30 -11.00 9.24
N VAL A 175 6.04 -9.71 9.11
CA VAL A 175 7.09 -8.69 8.96
C VAL A 175 7.90 -8.53 10.24
N ILE A 176 7.24 -8.65 11.42
CA ILE A 176 7.88 -8.57 12.75
C ILE A 176 8.65 -9.85 13.04
N ASP A 177 8.03 -11.00 12.80
CA ASP A 177 8.60 -12.32 13.05
C ASP A 177 8.28 -13.25 11.87
N ASN A 178 9.27 -13.48 11.01
CA ASN A 178 9.10 -14.29 9.80
C ASN A 178 9.14 -15.80 10.07
N GLU A 179 9.36 -16.20 11.30
CA GLU A 179 9.34 -17.61 11.74
C GLU A 179 8.01 -17.99 12.42
N VAL A 180 7.12 -17.01 12.68
CA VAL A 180 5.87 -17.20 13.41
C VAL A 180 4.92 -18.22 12.75
N PHE A 181 4.94 -18.32 11.42
CA PHE A 181 4.18 -19.29 10.62
C PHE A 181 4.75 -19.45 9.21
N ASN A 182 4.36 -20.55 8.55
CA ASN A 182 4.63 -20.71 7.12
C ASN A 182 3.78 -19.72 6.30
N TYR A 183 4.43 -18.73 5.69
CA TYR A 183 3.76 -17.64 4.97
C TYR A 183 2.87 -18.12 3.83
N ARG A 184 3.33 -19.11 3.04
CA ARG A 184 2.56 -19.65 1.91
C ARG A 184 1.29 -20.35 2.36
N GLU A 185 1.39 -21.15 3.42
CA GLU A 185 0.25 -21.84 4.01
C GLU A 185 -0.73 -20.85 4.65
N MET A 186 -0.22 -19.87 5.38
CA MET A 186 -1.05 -18.83 6.02
C MET A 186 -1.81 -18.00 4.98
N LYS A 187 -1.19 -17.63 3.85
CA LYS A 187 -1.89 -16.96 2.73
C LYS A 187 -3.12 -17.75 2.27
N MET A 188 -2.99 -19.05 2.10
CA MET A 188 -4.09 -19.92 1.66
C MET A 188 -5.19 -19.95 2.73
N ASN A 189 -4.81 -20.18 3.98
CA ASN A 189 -5.75 -20.26 5.11
C ASN A 189 -6.53 -18.94 5.30
N ILE A 190 -5.87 -17.79 5.21
CA ILE A 190 -6.54 -16.49 5.32
C ILE A 190 -7.54 -16.27 4.17
N LYS A 191 -7.19 -16.66 2.94
CA LYS A 191 -8.12 -16.58 1.79
C LYS A 191 -9.36 -17.45 2.00
N GLU A 192 -9.19 -18.66 2.53
CA GLU A 192 -10.31 -19.56 2.88
C GLU A 192 -11.18 -18.98 3.98
N GLN A 193 -10.56 -18.42 5.04
CA GLN A 193 -11.28 -17.75 6.12
C GLN A 193 -12.09 -16.55 5.60
N ILE A 194 -11.49 -15.71 4.74
CA ILE A 194 -12.18 -14.57 4.14
C ILE A 194 -13.37 -15.03 3.30
N LEU A 195 -13.23 -16.08 2.50
CA LEU A 195 -14.35 -16.64 1.75
C LEU A 195 -15.45 -17.18 2.67
N SER A 196 -15.10 -17.82 3.78
CA SER A 196 -16.09 -18.37 4.73
C SER A 196 -16.94 -17.28 5.40
N ILE A 197 -16.45 -16.03 5.47
CA ILE A 197 -17.21 -14.89 6.00
C ILE A 197 -18.36 -14.49 5.06
N VAL A 198 -18.17 -14.66 3.74
CA VAL A 198 -19.12 -14.18 2.72
C VAL A 198 -19.84 -15.30 1.96
N ILE A 199 -19.39 -16.55 2.04
CA ILE A 199 -19.99 -17.71 1.38
C ILE A 199 -20.44 -18.71 2.45
N LYS A 200 -21.69 -19.16 2.40
CA LYS A 200 -22.15 -20.26 3.27
C LYS A 200 -21.29 -21.51 3.04
N GLY A 201 -20.74 -22.05 4.11
CA GLY A 201 -20.18 -23.39 4.09
C GLY A 201 -21.24 -24.38 3.58
N LYS A 202 -20.80 -25.32 2.74
CA LYS A 202 -21.64 -26.43 2.32
C LYS A 202 -21.93 -27.37 3.49
#